data_25e63240ab9f9c37ebe333de00755687
#
_entry.id   25e63240ab9f9c37ebe333de00755687
#
_cell.length_a   1.000
_cell.length_b   1.000
_cell.length_c   1.000
_cell.angle_alpha   90.00
_cell.angle_beta   90.00
_cell.angle_gamma   90.00
#
_symmetry.space_group_name_H-M   'P 1'
#
loop_
_entity.id
_entity.type
_entity.pdbx_description
1 polymer ?
#
loop_
_entity_poly.entity_id
_entity_poly.type
_entity_poly.pdbx_seq_one_letter_code
_entity_poly.pdbx_strand_id
1 'polypeptide(L)'
;MYLSPENPWVFIDKTNADDFLKEVLKLGKPTEVSIVGAFGKEGRGSTQDMDLPMHFDGEYSARKAAEKGLTFDKKIDILALYCLKGGDSVTLLEWNGNTASIILQTGQALIIDNKICRHGRCGQVGDRMLLRVWIERNNE
;
A
#
# COMPACT_ATOMS: atom_id res chain seq x y z
N MET A 1 2.56 16.28 -6.82
CA MET A 1 3.08 15.04 -6.23
C MET A 1 3.91 14.31 -7.27
N TYR A 2 5.10 13.87 -6.92
CA TYR A 2 6.02 13.31 -7.89
C TYR A 2 6.78 12.11 -7.31
N LEU A 3 6.72 10.97 -8.01
CA LEU A 3 7.50 9.78 -7.69
C LEU A 3 8.62 9.63 -8.72
N SER A 4 9.82 9.30 -8.25
CA SER A 4 10.98 9.05 -9.12
C SER A 4 11.75 7.83 -8.60
N PRO A 5 12.67 7.25 -9.41
CA PRO A 5 13.48 6.13 -8.91
C PRO A 5 14.31 6.46 -7.66
N GLU A 6 14.71 7.72 -7.49
CA GLU A 6 15.44 8.17 -6.30
C GLU A 6 14.52 8.45 -5.12
N ASN A 7 13.27 8.84 -5.39
CA ASN A 7 12.25 9.13 -4.37
C ASN A 7 10.99 8.33 -4.70
N PRO A 8 11.01 7.00 -4.45
CA PRO A 8 9.92 6.13 -4.87
C PRO A 8 8.73 6.08 -3.91
N TRP A 9 8.68 6.96 -2.95
CA TRP A 9 7.53 7.10 -2.06
C TRP A 9 7.39 8.55 -1.59
N VAL A 10 6.15 8.91 -1.23
CA VAL A 10 5.79 10.25 -0.73
C VAL A 10 4.90 10.07 0.49
N PHE A 11 5.25 10.77 1.56
CA PHE A 11 4.44 10.84 2.78
C PHE A 11 3.69 12.17 2.83
N ILE A 12 2.39 12.10 3.12
CA ILE A 12 1.53 13.27 3.25
C ILE A 12 1.11 13.37 4.71
N ASP A 13 1.64 14.38 5.40
CA ASP A 13 1.47 14.53 6.84
C ASP A 13 0.02 14.85 7.26
N LYS A 14 -0.72 15.55 6.41
CA LYS A 14 -2.10 15.94 6.72
C LYS A 14 -2.92 16.03 5.45
N THR A 15 -3.96 15.19 5.37
CA THR A 15 -4.90 15.21 4.25
C THR A 15 -6.23 14.62 4.72
N ASN A 16 -7.17 14.48 3.79
CA ASN A 16 -8.45 13.81 4.01
C ASN A 16 -8.73 12.87 2.84
N ALA A 17 -9.73 12.01 3.00
CA ALA A 17 -10.01 10.99 1.99
C ALA A 17 -10.32 11.58 0.61
N ASP A 18 -11.09 12.67 0.55
CA ASP A 18 -11.45 13.30 -0.73
C ASP A 18 -10.23 13.87 -1.45
N ASP A 19 -9.39 14.63 -0.74
CA ASP A 19 -8.19 15.22 -1.30
C ASP A 19 -7.17 14.15 -1.67
N PHE A 20 -7.02 13.12 -0.83
CA PHE A 20 -6.17 11.98 -1.12
C PHE A 20 -6.57 11.30 -2.44
N LEU A 21 -7.86 10.99 -2.60
CA LEU A 21 -8.35 10.35 -3.82
C LEU A 21 -8.16 11.23 -5.05
N LYS A 22 -8.38 12.54 -4.93
CA LYS A 22 -8.14 13.48 -6.03
C LYS A 22 -6.68 13.46 -6.49
N GLU A 23 -5.75 13.47 -5.53
CA GLU A 23 -4.31 13.43 -5.86
C GLU A 23 -3.91 12.09 -6.49
N VAL A 24 -4.40 10.99 -5.94
CA VAL A 24 -4.06 9.65 -6.41
C VAL A 24 -4.60 9.40 -7.81
N LEU A 25 -5.82 9.84 -8.10
CA LEU A 25 -6.45 9.63 -9.41
C LEU A 25 -5.79 10.44 -10.53
N LYS A 26 -4.97 11.43 -10.20
CA LYS A 26 -4.13 12.12 -11.20
C LYS A 26 -2.95 11.27 -11.65
N LEU A 27 -2.56 10.25 -10.88
CA LEU A 27 -1.41 9.42 -11.17
C LEU A 27 -1.70 8.31 -12.18
N GLY A 28 -2.95 7.92 -12.31
CA GLY A 28 -3.33 6.89 -13.25
C GLY A 28 -4.74 6.34 -12.99
N LYS A 29 -4.96 5.15 -13.54
CA LYS A 29 -6.26 4.47 -13.46
C LYS A 29 -6.31 3.57 -12.23
N PRO A 30 -7.33 3.67 -11.37
CA PRO A 30 -7.46 2.77 -10.23
C PRO A 30 -7.81 1.36 -10.72
N THR A 31 -7.08 0.36 -10.22
CA THR A 31 -7.33 -1.05 -10.53
C THR A 31 -7.96 -1.78 -9.37
N GLU A 32 -7.85 -1.24 -8.16
CA GLU A 32 -8.58 -1.73 -6.98
C GLU A 32 -8.64 -0.61 -5.93
N VAL A 33 -9.76 -0.54 -5.23
CA VAL A 33 -9.93 0.30 -4.04
C VAL A 33 -10.48 -0.60 -2.93
N SER A 34 -9.79 -0.65 -1.79
CA SER A 34 -10.15 -1.55 -0.70
C SER A 34 -9.83 -0.96 0.66
N ILE A 35 -10.49 -1.49 1.68
CA ILE A 35 -10.15 -1.18 3.08
C ILE A 35 -9.28 -2.30 3.61
N VAL A 36 -8.14 -1.93 4.18
CA VAL A 36 -7.18 -2.87 4.76
C VAL A 36 -7.14 -2.65 6.28
N GLY A 37 -7.32 -3.73 7.02
CA GLY A 37 -7.27 -3.72 8.48
C GLY A 37 -7.19 -5.15 8.98
N ALA A 38 -7.21 -5.35 10.29
CA ALA A 38 -7.27 -6.67 10.88
C ALA A 38 -8.72 -7.14 10.93
N PHE A 39 -9.04 -8.20 10.22
CA PHE A 39 -10.39 -8.80 10.19
C PHE A 39 -10.42 -10.12 10.97
N GLY A 40 -9.74 -10.13 12.13
CA GLY A 40 -9.73 -11.29 13.02
C GLY A 40 -8.92 -12.46 12.44
N LYS A 41 -9.29 -13.69 12.86
CA LYS A 41 -8.58 -14.91 12.48
C LYS A 41 -8.77 -15.27 11.00
N GLU A 42 -9.78 -14.73 10.35
CA GLU A 42 -10.09 -15.01 8.96
C GLU A 42 -9.31 -14.14 7.98
N GLY A 43 -8.64 -13.09 8.48
CA GLY A 43 -7.80 -12.24 7.66
C GLY A 43 -6.60 -12.98 7.09
N ARG A 44 -6.16 -12.59 5.89
CA ARG A 44 -4.98 -13.16 5.22
C ARG A 44 -4.11 -12.05 4.66
N GLY A 45 -2.79 -12.27 4.66
CA GLY A 45 -1.85 -11.28 4.15
C GLY A 45 -2.01 -9.95 4.88
N SER A 46 -2.34 -8.88 4.16
CA SER A 46 -2.49 -7.55 4.71
C SER A 46 -3.65 -7.40 5.70
N THR A 47 -4.57 -8.36 5.77
CA THR A 47 -5.70 -8.32 6.70
C THR A 47 -5.46 -9.14 7.97
N GLN A 48 -4.30 -9.77 8.12
CA GLN A 48 -3.93 -10.47 9.35
C GLN A 48 -3.35 -9.48 10.37
N ASP A 49 -3.64 -9.73 11.65
CA ASP A 49 -3.11 -8.93 12.76
C ASP A 49 -1.72 -9.43 13.16
N MET A 50 -0.76 -9.34 12.25
CA MET A 50 0.59 -9.87 12.43
C MET A 50 1.59 -9.11 11.56
N ASP A 51 2.87 -9.39 11.75
CA ASP A 51 3.92 -8.86 10.89
C ASP A 51 3.71 -9.34 9.45
N LEU A 52 4.03 -8.46 8.52
CA LEU A 52 3.96 -8.74 7.10
C LEU A 52 5.34 -8.52 6.50
N PRO A 53 5.93 -9.55 5.84
CA PRO A 53 7.27 -9.41 5.28
C PRO A 53 7.31 -8.39 4.15
N MET A 54 8.53 -7.93 3.82
CA MET A 54 8.74 -7.00 2.73
C MET A 54 8.32 -7.62 1.40
N HIS A 55 7.52 -6.90 0.62
CA HIS A 55 6.97 -7.39 -0.64
C HIS A 55 6.56 -6.23 -1.53
N PHE A 56 6.31 -6.52 -2.81
CA PHE A 56 5.50 -5.67 -3.69
C PHE A 56 4.05 -6.15 -3.62
N ASP A 57 3.09 -5.26 -3.63
CA ASP A 57 1.69 -5.65 -3.70
C ASP A 57 1.42 -6.42 -5.00
N GLY A 58 0.55 -7.43 -4.92
CA GLY A 58 0.23 -8.30 -6.04
C GLY A 58 1.05 -9.57 -6.13
N GLU A 59 2.20 -9.66 -5.46
CA GLU A 59 3.04 -10.88 -5.48
C GLU A 59 2.28 -12.11 -4.98
N TYR A 60 1.59 -11.97 -3.84
CA TYR A 60 0.81 -13.07 -3.26
C TYR A 60 -0.33 -13.48 -4.18
N SER A 61 -1.08 -12.51 -4.69
CA SER A 61 -2.22 -12.76 -5.59
C SER A 61 -1.77 -13.41 -6.90
N ALA A 62 -0.64 -12.97 -7.46
CA ALA A 62 -0.08 -13.55 -8.67
C ALA A 62 0.34 -15.01 -8.45
N ARG A 63 0.99 -15.29 -7.32
CA ARG A 63 1.40 -16.66 -6.97
C ARG A 63 0.20 -17.57 -6.77
N LYS A 64 -0.84 -17.10 -6.06
CA LYS A 64 -2.05 -17.88 -5.85
C LYS A 64 -2.81 -18.14 -7.14
N ALA A 65 -2.88 -17.17 -8.04
CA ALA A 65 -3.48 -17.36 -9.36
C ALA A 65 -2.72 -18.42 -10.16
N ALA A 66 -1.39 -18.35 -10.17
CA ALA A 66 -0.54 -19.31 -10.89
C ALA A 66 -0.74 -20.74 -10.38
N GLU A 67 -0.89 -20.92 -9.05
CA GLU A 67 -1.17 -22.24 -8.47
C GLU A 67 -2.47 -22.85 -8.99
N LYS A 68 -3.41 -22.03 -9.42
CA LYS A 68 -4.72 -22.44 -9.96
C LYS A 68 -4.74 -22.46 -11.49
N GLY A 69 -3.60 -22.23 -12.15
CA GLY A 69 -3.53 -22.13 -13.61
C GLY A 69 -4.15 -20.85 -14.17
N LEU A 70 -4.32 -19.82 -13.33
CA LEU A 70 -4.91 -18.55 -13.72
C LEU A 70 -3.84 -17.48 -13.79
N THR A 71 -4.15 -16.36 -14.46
CA THR A 71 -3.29 -15.20 -14.55
C THR A 71 -3.86 -14.06 -13.70
N PHE A 72 -2.99 -13.41 -12.94
CA PHE A 72 -3.33 -12.19 -12.20
C PHE A 72 -3.01 -11.01 -13.10
N ASP A 73 -4.03 -10.29 -13.56
CA ASP A 73 -3.88 -9.24 -14.60
C ASP A 73 -4.06 -7.81 -14.07
N LYS A 74 -4.26 -7.61 -12.78
CA LYS A 74 -4.34 -6.25 -12.24
C LYS A 74 -2.97 -5.59 -12.28
N LYS A 75 -2.94 -4.35 -12.77
CA LYS A 75 -1.73 -3.54 -12.79
C LYS A 75 -1.61 -2.80 -11.47
N ILE A 76 -0.47 -2.93 -10.80
CA ILE A 76 -0.19 -2.25 -9.54
C ILE A 76 1.13 -1.52 -9.66
N ASP A 77 1.11 -0.43 -10.42
CA ASP A 77 2.31 0.40 -10.58
C ASP A 77 2.54 1.28 -9.36
N ILE A 78 1.45 1.75 -8.75
CA ILE A 78 1.48 2.62 -7.58
C ILE A 78 0.54 2.06 -6.52
N LEU A 79 1.02 2.04 -5.30
CA LEU A 79 0.24 1.72 -4.10
C LEU A 79 0.02 3.01 -3.32
N ALA A 80 -1.22 3.35 -3.07
CA ALA A 80 -1.58 4.52 -2.27
C ALA A 80 -2.35 4.09 -1.02
N LEU A 81 -1.95 4.60 0.13
CA LEU A 81 -2.54 4.29 1.42
C LEU A 81 -2.97 5.58 2.12
N TYR A 82 -4.22 5.64 2.55
CA TYR A 82 -4.71 6.72 3.40
C TYR A 82 -5.15 6.13 4.74
N CYS A 83 -4.68 6.71 5.84
CA CYS A 83 -4.99 6.19 7.16
C CYS A 83 -6.35 6.71 7.65
N LEU A 84 -7.34 5.82 7.63
CA LEU A 84 -8.69 6.10 8.16
C LEU A 84 -8.70 6.10 9.67
N LYS A 85 -7.94 5.18 10.26
CA LYS A 85 -7.80 5.06 11.72
C LYS A 85 -6.39 4.58 12.03
N GLY A 86 -5.65 5.38 12.80
CA GLY A 86 -4.28 5.08 13.18
C GLY A 86 -4.17 3.97 14.22
N GLY A 87 -2.97 3.43 14.35
CA GLY A 87 -2.59 2.41 15.33
C GLY A 87 -1.10 2.47 15.56
N ASP A 88 -0.55 1.45 16.22
CA ASP A 88 0.87 1.40 16.57
C ASP A 88 1.71 0.60 15.58
N SER A 89 1.08 0.00 14.58
CA SER A 89 1.75 -0.79 13.57
C SER A 89 2.68 0.08 12.73
N VAL A 90 3.87 -0.44 12.43
CA VAL A 90 4.90 0.27 11.68
C VAL A 90 4.88 -0.22 10.23
N THR A 91 4.76 0.72 9.29
CA THR A 91 4.93 0.45 7.87
C THR A 91 6.42 0.59 7.54
N LEU A 92 6.98 -0.48 6.96
CA LEU A 92 8.39 -0.56 6.60
C LEU A 92 8.53 -0.38 5.09
N LEU A 93 9.55 0.37 4.68
CA LEU A 93 9.85 0.63 3.26
C LEU A 93 11.30 0.26 2.97
N GLU A 94 11.54 -0.31 1.78
CA GLU A 94 12.88 -0.68 1.31
C GLU A 94 13.00 -0.40 -0.18
N TRP A 95 14.03 0.35 -0.55
CA TRP A 95 14.32 0.67 -1.97
C TRP A 95 15.82 0.95 -2.15
N ASN A 96 16.42 0.36 -3.18
CA ASN A 96 17.81 0.64 -3.58
C ASN A 96 18.81 0.61 -2.41
N GLY A 97 18.64 -0.33 -1.47
CA GLY A 97 19.49 -0.45 -0.29
C GLY A 97 19.15 0.52 0.84
N ASN A 98 18.15 1.37 0.67
CA ASN A 98 17.66 2.29 1.70
C ASN A 98 16.44 1.69 2.41
N THR A 99 16.21 2.12 3.65
CA THR A 99 15.04 1.72 4.42
C THR A 99 14.43 2.92 5.12
N ALA A 100 13.13 2.83 5.38
CA ALA A 100 12.42 3.81 6.19
C ALA A 100 11.31 3.10 6.97
N SER A 101 10.86 3.71 8.06
CA SER A 101 9.73 3.20 8.83
C SER A 101 8.80 4.37 9.17
N ILE A 102 7.49 4.11 9.06
CA ILE A 102 6.46 5.13 9.25
C ILE A 102 5.33 4.52 10.07
N ILE A 103 4.88 5.26 11.09
CA ILE A 103 3.66 4.92 11.81
C ILE A 103 2.58 5.87 11.30
N LEU A 104 1.70 5.36 10.44
CA LEU A 104 0.63 6.19 9.88
C LEU A 104 -0.42 6.52 10.95
N GLN A 105 -0.70 7.80 11.08
CA GLN A 105 -1.76 8.30 11.95
C GLN A 105 -2.98 8.69 11.13
N THR A 106 -4.12 8.78 11.78
CA THR A 106 -5.38 9.20 11.12
C THR A 106 -5.17 10.49 10.35
N GLY A 107 -5.56 10.51 9.09
CA GLY A 107 -5.43 11.68 8.21
C GLY A 107 -4.09 11.79 7.49
N GLN A 108 -3.21 10.81 7.65
CA GLN A 108 -1.93 10.76 6.93
C GLN A 108 -2.01 9.77 5.78
N ALA A 109 -1.18 9.98 4.76
CA ALA A 109 -1.16 9.13 3.58
C ALA A 109 0.27 8.82 3.14
N LEU A 110 0.40 7.70 2.42
CA LEU A 110 1.66 7.22 1.88
C LEU A 110 1.42 6.73 0.47
N ILE A 111 2.22 7.19 -0.47
CA ILE A 111 2.12 6.79 -1.87
C ILE A 111 3.45 6.20 -2.28
N ILE A 112 3.42 4.99 -2.83
CA ILE A 112 4.60 4.15 -3.05
C ILE A 112 4.64 3.71 -4.51
N ASP A 113 5.81 3.84 -5.14
CA ASP A 113 6.08 3.18 -6.42
C ASP A 113 6.23 1.67 -6.14
N ASN A 114 5.23 0.90 -6.51
CA ASN A 114 5.15 -0.53 -6.20
C ASN A 114 6.12 -1.38 -7.03
N LYS A 115 6.85 -0.80 -7.96
CA LYS A 115 7.85 -1.51 -8.78
C LYS A 115 9.26 -1.33 -8.25
N ILE A 116 9.49 -0.28 -7.46
CA ILE A 116 10.83 0.06 -6.94
C ILE A 116 10.91 -0.13 -5.44
N CYS A 117 9.85 0.21 -4.72
CA CYS A 117 9.84 0.21 -3.26
C CYS A 117 9.02 -0.96 -2.73
N ARG A 118 9.67 -1.86 -1.99
CA ARG A 118 8.98 -2.89 -1.22
C ARG A 118 8.45 -2.29 0.06
N HIS A 119 7.40 -2.88 0.58
CA HIS A 119 6.86 -2.49 1.87
C HIS A 119 6.49 -3.71 2.70
N GLY A 120 6.41 -3.50 4.00
CA GLY A 120 6.03 -4.52 4.95
C GLY A 120 5.42 -3.88 6.17
N ARG A 121 5.14 -4.69 7.18
CA ARG A 121 4.51 -4.23 8.41
C ARG A 121 5.11 -4.94 9.59
N CYS A 122 5.39 -4.19 10.65
CA CYS A 122 5.88 -4.72 11.92
C CYS A 122 4.89 -4.35 13.03
N GLY A 123 4.58 -5.29 13.91
CA GLY A 123 3.66 -5.10 15.01
C GLY A 123 2.21 -5.41 14.66
N GLN A 124 1.38 -5.48 15.68
CA GLN A 124 -0.04 -5.77 15.52
C GLN A 124 -0.78 -4.59 14.90
N VAL A 125 -1.68 -4.90 13.97
CA VAL A 125 -2.52 -3.89 13.32
C VAL A 125 -3.53 -3.28 14.30
N GLY A 126 -4.08 -4.09 15.20
CA GLY A 126 -5.10 -3.65 16.13
C GLY A 126 -6.31 -3.08 15.37
N ASP A 127 -6.72 -1.88 15.73
CA ASP A 127 -7.86 -1.20 15.09
C ASP A 127 -7.47 -0.37 13.87
N ARG A 128 -6.21 -0.39 13.45
CA ARG A 128 -5.76 0.41 12.31
C ARG A 128 -6.53 0.04 11.05
N MET A 129 -6.98 1.06 10.32
CA MET A 129 -7.66 0.88 9.04
C MET A 129 -7.06 1.82 8.01
N LEU A 130 -6.74 1.28 6.83
CA LEU A 130 -6.21 2.02 5.70
C LEU A 130 -7.15 1.89 4.52
N LEU A 131 -7.34 3.00 3.80
CA LEU A 131 -7.91 2.97 2.47
C LEU A 131 -6.76 2.72 1.50
N ARG A 132 -6.82 1.63 0.75
CA ARG A 132 -5.77 1.22 -0.19
C ARG A 132 -6.27 1.37 -1.61
N VAL A 133 -5.46 2.03 -2.45
CA VAL A 133 -5.75 2.18 -3.87
C VAL A 133 -4.59 1.65 -4.68
N TRP A 134 -4.85 0.74 -5.59
CA TRP A 134 -3.90 0.27 -6.59
C TRP A 134 -4.10 1.05 -7.87
N ILE A 135 -3.02 1.56 -8.46
CA ILE A 135 -3.06 2.44 -9.62
C ILE A 135 -2.21 1.86 -10.74
N GLU A 136 -2.79 1.79 -11.94
CA GLU A 136 -2.04 1.62 -13.18
C GLU A 136 -1.59 3.01 -13.63
N ARG A 137 -0.26 3.22 -13.69
CA ARG A 137 0.30 4.54 -13.96
C ARG A 137 -0.03 5.02 -15.36
N ASN A 138 -0.28 6.32 -15.50
CA ASN A 138 -0.46 6.92 -16.81
C ASN A 138 0.81 6.74 -17.65
N ASN A 139 0.63 6.36 -18.91
CA ASN A 139 1.72 6.36 -19.88
C ASN A 139 1.95 7.79 -20.37
N GLU A 140 3.17 8.21 -20.34
CA GLU A 140 3.58 9.51 -20.90
C GLU A 140 4.42 9.30 -22.13
#